data_c9315bbd3ebf86678f98051bbc34dff8
#
_entry.id   c9315bbd3ebf86678f98051bbc34dff8
#
_cell.length_a   1.000
_cell.length_b   1.000
_cell.length_c   1.000
_cell.angle_alpha   90.00
_cell.angle_beta   90.00
_cell.angle_gamma   90.00
#
_symmetry.space_group_name_H-M   'P 1'
#
loop_
_entity.id
_entity.type
_entity.pdbx_description
1 polymer ?
#
loop_
_entity_poly.entity_id
_entity_poly.type
_entity_poly.pdbx_seq_one_letter_code
_entity_poly.pdbx_strand_id
1 'polypeptide(L)'
;GRKKIVQVEHIPVETLRAERTGESGDIEGYYYSPDWSSYKQSEKLTRIPAFGTSKEAREILFIKPYKAGYYYYSPPAYTGGLQYAELEGEVSNFHMNNIKNGLSPSMIINMNNGIPNEEERSIIERKIADKFTGSTNAGRFILSFNDNTESQASIEPIQLSDAHNQYQFLSTESQEKILVAHRVVSPMLLGIKNNTGLGNNADEMEKASILMDNMVVRPY
;
A
#
# COMPACT_ATOMS: atom_id res chain seq x y z
N GLY A 1 -30.48 21.20 31.51
CA GLY A 1 -29.99 19.87 31.89
C GLY A 1 -28.80 19.51 31.05
N ARG A 2 -27.77 18.87 31.62
CA ARG A 2 -26.63 18.35 30.88
C ARG A 2 -27.12 17.21 29.97
N LYS A 3 -26.82 17.26 28.66
CA LYS A 3 -27.00 16.13 27.76
C LYS A 3 -26.17 14.94 28.26
N LYS A 4 -26.75 13.73 28.22
CA LYS A 4 -26.04 12.50 28.52
C LYS A 4 -25.82 11.77 27.20
N ILE A 5 -24.56 11.44 26.89
CA ILE A 5 -24.23 10.58 25.77
C ILE A 5 -24.74 9.17 26.10
N VAL A 6 -25.61 8.62 25.29
CA VAL A 6 -26.22 7.27 25.47
C VAL A 6 -25.70 6.26 24.46
N GLN A 7 -25.22 6.74 23.31
CA GLN A 7 -24.72 5.88 22.23
C GLN A 7 -23.68 6.66 21.40
N VAL A 8 -22.66 5.96 20.92
CA VAL A 8 -21.64 6.46 19.99
C VAL A 8 -21.56 5.48 18.84
N GLU A 9 -21.65 6.00 17.62
CA GLU A 9 -21.54 5.23 16.38
C GLU A 9 -20.46 5.84 15.50
N HIS A 10 -19.68 4.98 14.83
CA HIS A 10 -18.73 5.43 13.82
C HIS A 10 -19.46 5.72 12.51
N ILE A 11 -19.19 6.88 11.92
CA ILE A 11 -19.65 7.25 10.57
C ILE A 11 -18.41 7.42 9.68
N PRO A 12 -18.36 6.75 8.51
CA PRO A 12 -17.25 6.90 7.57
C PRO A 12 -17.08 8.35 7.13
N VAL A 13 -15.86 8.87 7.23
CA VAL A 13 -15.57 10.30 6.98
C VAL A 13 -15.90 10.71 5.54
N GLU A 14 -15.76 9.80 4.57
CA GLU A 14 -16.08 10.02 3.17
C GLU A 14 -17.56 10.31 2.93
N THR A 15 -18.46 9.91 3.84
CA THR A 15 -19.90 10.18 3.74
C THR A 15 -20.30 11.55 4.26
N LEU A 16 -19.37 12.27 4.88
CA LEU A 16 -19.63 13.57 5.51
C LEU A 16 -18.91 14.71 4.78
N ARG A 17 -19.57 15.86 4.73
CA ARG A 17 -18.97 17.12 4.29
C ARG A 17 -19.25 18.17 5.35
N ALA A 18 -18.19 18.87 5.78
CA ALA A 18 -18.32 19.95 6.73
C ALA A 18 -19.10 21.12 6.11
N GLU A 19 -19.97 21.71 6.90
CA GLU A 19 -20.62 22.97 6.55
C GLU A 19 -19.57 24.08 6.45
N ARG A 20 -19.78 25.04 5.55
CA ARG A 20 -18.93 26.21 5.47
C ARG A 20 -19.08 27.02 6.77
N THR A 21 -17.96 27.41 7.37
CA THR A 21 -17.98 28.20 8.59
C THR A 21 -18.69 29.53 8.40
N GLY A 22 -19.51 29.87 9.39
CA GLY A 22 -20.14 31.19 9.51
C GLY A 22 -19.20 32.24 10.06
N GLU A 23 -19.75 33.30 10.63
CA GLU A 23 -19.01 34.42 11.26
C GLU A 23 -18.21 33.97 12.50
N SER A 24 -18.64 32.90 13.18
CA SER A 24 -17.95 32.35 14.34
C SER A 24 -16.59 31.73 13.98
N GLY A 25 -16.37 31.37 12.71
CA GLY A 25 -15.20 30.61 12.26
C GLY A 25 -15.26 29.12 12.57
N ASP A 26 -16.28 28.63 13.29
CA ASP A 26 -16.42 27.24 13.68
C ASP A 26 -17.30 26.44 12.71
N ILE A 27 -17.07 25.13 12.64
CA ILE A 27 -17.93 24.22 11.87
C ILE A 27 -19.14 23.86 12.76
N GLU A 28 -20.32 24.32 12.37
CA GLU A 28 -21.55 24.13 13.16
C GLU A 28 -22.34 22.88 12.74
N GLY A 29 -22.01 22.26 11.61
CA GLY A 29 -22.70 21.10 11.12
C GLY A 29 -21.99 20.36 9.99
N TYR A 30 -22.55 19.22 9.65
CA TYR A 30 -22.09 18.33 8.59
C TYR A 30 -23.26 17.88 7.74
N TYR A 31 -23.02 17.73 6.44
CA TYR A 31 -23.97 17.16 5.52
C TYR A 31 -23.59 15.70 5.24
N TYR A 32 -24.59 14.84 5.28
CA TYR A 32 -24.44 13.41 5.03
C TYR A 32 -24.94 13.03 3.65
N SER A 33 -24.15 12.25 2.93
CA SER A 33 -24.56 11.50 1.76
C SER A 33 -23.86 10.15 1.74
N PRO A 34 -24.54 9.05 1.44
CA PRO A 34 -23.90 7.74 1.30
C PRO A 34 -22.93 7.69 0.12
N ASP A 35 -23.16 8.53 -0.90
CA ASP A 35 -22.32 8.65 -2.08
C ASP A 35 -22.37 10.08 -2.63
N TRP A 36 -21.26 10.79 -2.49
CA TRP A 36 -21.13 12.16 -2.99
C TRP A 36 -20.87 12.23 -4.50
N SER A 37 -20.49 11.13 -5.15
CA SER A 37 -20.26 11.11 -6.60
C SER A 37 -21.56 11.12 -7.38
N SER A 38 -22.60 10.54 -6.80
CA SER A 38 -23.95 10.47 -7.37
C SER A 38 -24.87 11.62 -6.93
N TYR A 39 -24.43 12.47 -5.99
CA TYR A 39 -25.22 13.56 -5.45
C TYR A 39 -25.61 14.58 -6.51
N LYS A 40 -26.91 14.88 -6.57
CA LYS A 40 -27.46 15.95 -7.42
C LYS A 40 -27.84 17.16 -6.56
N GLN A 41 -27.50 18.35 -7.02
CA GLN A 41 -27.74 19.60 -6.29
C GLN A 41 -29.23 19.86 -5.96
N SER A 42 -30.15 19.17 -6.64
CA SER A 42 -31.59 19.22 -6.36
C SER A 42 -32.02 18.35 -5.16
N GLU A 43 -31.17 17.49 -4.67
CA GLU A 43 -31.47 16.58 -3.56
C GLU A 43 -31.29 17.29 -2.22
N LYS A 44 -32.24 17.08 -1.31
CA LYS A 44 -32.15 17.62 0.04
C LYS A 44 -31.19 16.77 0.88
N LEU A 45 -30.05 17.35 1.23
CA LEU A 45 -29.08 16.70 2.11
C LEU A 45 -29.56 16.67 3.56
N THR A 46 -29.21 15.60 4.28
CA THR A 46 -29.38 15.52 5.72
C THR A 46 -28.26 16.32 6.40
N ARG A 47 -28.61 17.40 7.10
CA ARG A 47 -27.69 18.15 7.94
C ARG A 47 -27.70 17.56 9.35
N ILE A 48 -26.52 17.31 9.91
CA ILE A 48 -26.35 16.85 11.28
C ILE A 48 -25.47 17.88 12.01
N PRO A 49 -25.92 18.44 13.13
CA PRO A 49 -25.14 19.44 13.88
C PRO A 49 -23.81 18.90 14.39
N ALA A 50 -22.84 19.81 14.56
CA ALA A 50 -21.61 19.50 15.26
C ALA A 50 -21.87 19.29 16.75
N PHE A 51 -21.08 18.46 17.39
CA PHE A 51 -21.23 18.11 18.82
C PHE A 51 -21.17 19.36 19.72
N GLY A 52 -22.19 19.51 20.53
CA GLY A 52 -22.32 20.62 21.47
C GLY A 52 -22.92 21.90 20.90
N THR A 53 -23.23 21.97 19.59
CA THR A 53 -23.81 23.18 18.96
C THR A 53 -25.33 23.21 18.96
N SER A 54 -25.99 22.08 19.21
CA SER A 54 -27.44 21.96 19.14
C SER A 54 -28.04 21.22 20.33
N LYS A 55 -29.39 21.12 20.35
CA LYS A 55 -30.15 20.28 21.29
C LYS A 55 -30.68 19.02 20.63
N GLU A 56 -30.31 18.74 19.40
CA GLU A 56 -30.74 17.55 18.68
C GLU A 56 -30.21 16.27 19.32
N ALA A 57 -30.93 15.17 19.09
CA ALA A 57 -30.54 13.87 19.66
C ALA A 57 -29.27 13.30 19.00
N ARG A 58 -29.02 13.64 17.74
CA ARG A 58 -27.86 13.17 16.96
C ARG A 58 -26.95 14.36 16.63
N GLU A 59 -25.68 14.22 16.97
CA GLU A 59 -24.65 15.22 16.70
C GLU A 59 -23.37 14.53 16.24
N ILE A 60 -22.55 15.19 15.44
CA ILE A 60 -21.26 14.69 14.95
C ILE A 60 -20.14 15.21 15.81
N LEU A 61 -19.42 14.33 16.49
CA LEU A 61 -18.11 14.60 17.08
C LEU A 61 -17.03 14.27 16.05
N PHE A 62 -16.39 15.27 15.48
CA PHE A 62 -15.30 15.09 14.53
C PHE A 62 -13.95 15.17 15.24
N ILE A 63 -13.30 14.01 15.43
CA ILE A 63 -11.97 13.91 16.02
C ILE A 63 -10.95 14.00 14.90
N LYS A 64 -10.15 15.06 14.86
CA LYS A 64 -9.09 15.26 13.87
C LYS A 64 -7.81 15.74 14.55
N PRO A 65 -6.61 15.28 14.11
CA PRO A 65 -5.35 15.84 14.58
C PRO A 65 -5.21 17.28 14.06
N TYR A 66 -4.63 18.13 14.90
CA TYR A 66 -4.25 19.47 14.44
C TYR A 66 -3.13 19.36 13.39
N LYS A 67 -3.33 20.05 12.26
CA LYS A 67 -2.29 20.23 11.25
C LYS A 67 -2.39 21.64 10.67
N ALA A 68 -1.31 22.39 10.71
CA ALA A 68 -1.25 23.74 10.18
C ALA A 68 -1.64 23.76 8.70
N GLY A 69 -2.48 24.72 8.30
CA GLY A 69 -2.98 24.85 6.93
C GLY A 69 -4.21 23.98 6.60
N TYR A 70 -4.64 23.10 7.51
CA TYR A 70 -5.80 22.22 7.30
C TYR A 70 -6.93 22.55 8.28
N TYR A 71 -7.87 23.38 7.84
CA TYR A 71 -8.96 23.81 8.69
C TYR A 71 -10.12 22.81 8.76
N TYR A 72 -10.67 22.43 7.62
CA TYR A 72 -11.83 21.52 7.56
C TYR A 72 -11.46 20.06 7.82
N TYR A 73 -10.46 19.55 7.10
CA TYR A 73 -10.04 18.14 7.16
C TYR A 73 -8.54 18.08 7.33
N SER A 74 -8.08 17.25 8.24
CA SER A 74 -6.66 16.93 8.35
C SER A 74 -6.36 15.65 7.56
N PRO A 75 -5.25 15.59 6.83
CA PRO A 75 -4.83 14.33 6.22
C PRO A 75 -4.56 13.29 7.31
N PRO A 76 -4.83 12.00 7.04
CA PRO A 76 -4.54 10.93 7.98
C PRO A 76 -3.06 10.92 8.39
N ALA A 77 -2.78 10.49 9.62
CA ALA A 77 -1.41 10.43 10.14
C ALA A 77 -0.48 9.58 9.25
N TYR A 78 -1.01 8.49 8.68
CA TYR A 78 -0.26 7.56 7.84
C TYR A 78 0.09 8.09 6.44
N THR A 79 -0.34 9.29 6.07
CA THR A 79 -0.08 9.86 4.72
C THR A 79 1.41 9.84 4.35
N GLY A 80 2.30 10.03 5.32
CA GLY A 80 3.75 9.94 5.10
C GLY A 80 4.26 8.53 4.80
N GLY A 81 3.46 7.50 5.06
CA GLY A 81 3.80 6.10 4.80
C GLY A 81 3.29 5.55 3.46
N LEU A 82 2.48 6.32 2.71
CA LEU A 82 1.83 5.82 1.50
C LEU A 82 2.83 5.38 0.43
N GLN A 83 3.94 6.10 0.25
CA GLN A 83 4.99 5.73 -0.71
C GLN A 83 5.65 4.39 -0.33
N TYR A 84 5.80 4.11 0.95
CA TYR A 84 6.36 2.85 1.43
C TYR A 84 5.37 1.69 1.29
N ALA A 85 4.06 1.97 1.43
CA ALA A 85 3.03 0.98 1.15
C ALA A 85 2.98 0.62 -0.35
N GLU A 86 3.13 1.61 -1.23
CA GLU A 86 3.25 1.41 -2.68
C GLU A 86 4.52 0.62 -3.03
N LEU A 87 5.67 0.99 -2.45
CA LEU A 87 6.94 0.29 -2.64
C LEU A 87 6.84 -1.18 -2.23
N GLU A 88 6.23 -1.50 -1.09
CA GLU A 88 6.02 -2.88 -0.64
C GLU A 88 5.10 -3.65 -1.60
N GLY A 89 4.08 -2.97 -2.15
CA GLY A 89 3.23 -3.51 -3.20
C GLY A 89 4.02 -3.89 -4.46
N GLU A 90 4.93 -3.03 -4.91
CA GLU A 90 5.78 -3.29 -6.08
C GLU A 90 6.81 -4.40 -5.81
N VAL A 91 7.41 -4.45 -4.62
CA VAL A 91 8.29 -5.56 -4.21
C VAL A 91 7.53 -6.88 -4.23
N SER A 92 6.32 -6.92 -3.71
CA SER A 92 5.45 -8.10 -3.73
C SER A 92 5.07 -8.51 -5.16
N ASN A 93 4.73 -7.55 -6.02
CA ASN A 93 4.43 -7.78 -7.44
C ASN A 93 5.64 -8.35 -8.17
N PHE A 94 6.84 -7.81 -7.91
CA PHE A 94 8.08 -8.32 -8.49
C PHE A 94 8.33 -9.78 -8.09
N HIS A 95 8.22 -10.12 -6.81
CA HIS A 95 8.38 -11.49 -6.34
C HIS A 95 7.34 -12.44 -6.94
N MET A 96 6.07 -12.01 -6.99
CA MET A 96 5.00 -12.79 -7.58
C MET A 96 5.24 -13.06 -9.07
N ASN A 97 5.69 -12.05 -9.81
CA ASN A 97 6.03 -12.19 -11.23
C ASN A 97 7.22 -13.13 -11.43
N ASN A 98 8.25 -13.06 -10.57
CA ASN A 98 9.38 -13.96 -10.62
C ASN A 98 8.95 -15.40 -10.35
N ILE A 99 8.10 -15.65 -9.36
CA ILE A 99 7.55 -16.96 -9.05
C ILE A 99 6.72 -17.49 -10.24
N LYS A 100 5.81 -16.67 -10.77
CA LYS A 100 4.96 -17.05 -11.92
C LYS A 100 5.78 -17.33 -13.20
N ASN A 101 6.86 -16.58 -13.39
CA ASN A 101 7.76 -16.74 -14.53
C ASN A 101 8.89 -17.74 -14.27
N GLY A 102 8.83 -18.52 -13.18
CA GLY A 102 9.74 -19.62 -12.88
C GLY A 102 11.11 -19.19 -12.39
N LEU A 103 11.26 -18.01 -11.77
CA LEU A 103 12.55 -17.46 -11.31
C LEU A 103 13.64 -17.48 -12.41
N SER A 104 13.21 -17.52 -13.69
CA SER A 104 14.10 -17.82 -14.80
C SER A 104 14.99 -16.65 -15.16
N PRO A 105 16.30 -16.81 -15.13
CA PRO A 105 17.14 -16.06 -16.03
C PRO A 105 16.69 -16.35 -17.47
N SER A 106 16.59 -15.33 -18.29
CA SER A 106 16.32 -15.51 -19.71
C SER A 106 17.36 -16.46 -20.28
N MET A 107 16.91 -17.57 -20.84
CA MET A 107 17.78 -18.52 -21.53
C MET A 107 18.03 -17.95 -22.93
N ILE A 108 19.29 -17.92 -23.35
CA ILE A 108 19.63 -17.60 -24.74
C ILE A 108 19.84 -18.90 -25.48
N ILE A 109 19.10 -19.05 -26.56
CA ILE A 109 19.29 -20.16 -27.51
C ILE A 109 19.97 -19.59 -28.73
N ASN A 110 21.26 -19.88 -28.92
CA ASN A 110 22.01 -19.49 -30.10
C ASN A 110 21.84 -20.54 -31.18
N MET A 111 21.33 -20.11 -32.33
CA MET A 111 21.20 -20.92 -33.53
C MET A 111 22.28 -20.51 -34.52
N ASN A 112 23.29 -21.37 -34.73
CA ASN A 112 24.49 -21.03 -35.53
C ASN A 112 24.47 -21.66 -36.93
N ASN A 113 23.30 -21.89 -37.50
CA ASN A 113 23.10 -22.54 -38.79
C ASN A 113 22.74 -21.56 -39.92
N GLY A 114 23.17 -20.29 -39.79
CA GLY A 114 22.82 -19.22 -40.71
C GLY A 114 21.60 -18.42 -40.26
N ILE A 115 21.36 -17.30 -40.91
CA ILE A 115 20.26 -16.40 -40.64
C ILE A 115 19.06 -16.75 -41.51
N PRO A 116 17.99 -17.37 -40.94
CA PRO A 116 16.81 -17.72 -41.72
C PRO A 116 16.05 -16.49 -42.19
N ASN A 117 15.21 -16.63 -43.18
CA ASN A 117 14.28 -15.60 -43.58
C ASN A 117 13.20 -15.36 -42.49
N GLU A 118 12.42 -14.31 -42.64
CA GLU A 118 11.46 -13.85 -41.58
C GLU A 118 10.36 -14.87 -41.32
N GLU A 119 9.90 -15.59 -42.34
CA GLU A 119 8.89 -16.64 -42.23
C GLU A 119 9.45 -17.87 -41.48
N GLU A 120 10.65 -18.29 -41.79
CA GLU A 120 11.33 -19.38 -41.11
C GLU A 120 11.64 -19.06 -39.65
N ARG A 121 12.03 -17.81 -39.32
CA ARG A 121 12.21 -17.34 -37.94
C ARG A 121 10.93 -17.53 -37.15
N SER A 122 9.81 -17.01 -37.65
CA SER A 122 8.51 -17.13 -37.00
C SER A 122 8.09 -18.59 -36.73
N ILE A 123 8.39 -19.48 -37.64
CA ILE A 123 8.10 -20.92 -37.47
C ILE A 123 9.00 -21.54 -36.39
N ILE A 124 10.29 -21.19 -36.35
CA ILE A 124 11.23 -21.65 -35.35
C ILE A 124 10.86 -21.15 -33.97
N GLU A 125 10.59 -19.84 -33.84
CA GLU A 125 10.15 -19.19 -32.59
C GLU A 125 8.90 -19.87 -32.02
N ARG A 126 7.92 -20.12 -32.89
CA ARG A 126 6.68 -20.79 -32.49
C ARG A 126 6.91 -22.23 -32.03
N LYS A 127 7.72 -23.00 -32.74
CA LYS A 127 8.04 -24.39 -32.37
C LYS A 127 8.81 -24.47 -31.04
N ILE A 128 9.70 -23.49 -30.80
CA ILE A 128 10.45 -23.42 -29.54
C ILE A 128 9.52 -22.98 -28.43
N ALA A 129 8.70 -21.94 -28.65
CA ALA A 129 7.70 -21.50 -27.71
C ALA A 129 6.78 -22.69 -27.32
N ASP A 130 6.19 -23.40 -28.28
CA ASP A 130 5.31 -24.51 -28.00
C ASP A 130 5.99 -25.64 -27.21
N LYS A 131 7.29 -25.83 -27.38
CA LYS A 131 8.06 -26.90 -26.71
C LYS A 131 8.50 -26.53 -25.30
N PHE A 132 8.72 -25.22 -25.03
CA PHE A 132 9.24 -24.73 -23.75
C PHE A 132 8.18 -24.00 -22.91
N THR A 133 7.03 -23.63 -23.48
CA THR A 133 5.92 -22.94 -22.79
C THR A 133 4.78 -23.87 -22.38
N GLY A 134 5.08 -25.10 -21.96
CA GLY A 134 4.12 -25.88 -21.17
C GLY A 134 3.80 -25.12 -19.89
N SER A 135 2.57 -25.24 -19.38
CA SER A 135 1.96 -24.43 -18.30
C SER A 135 2.76 -24.27 -16.99
N THR A 136 3.92 -24.88 -16.89
CA THR A 136 4.81 -24.86 -15.73
C THR A 136 6.19 -24.24 -16.03
N ASN A 137 6.55 -23.96 -17.27
CA ASN A 137 7.89 -23.52 -17.70
C ASN A 137 7.85 -22.29 -18.60
N ALA A 138 7.15 -21.24 -18.18
CA ALA A 138 7.15 -19.95 -18.87
C ALA A 138 8.45 -19.16 -18.63
N GLY A 139 9.61 -19.81 -18.83
CA GLY A 139 10.89 -19.11 -18.90
C GLY A 139 10.95 -18.30 -20.18
N ARG A 140 11.24 -16.99 -20.08
CA ARG A 140 11.52 -16.17 -21.26
C ARG A 140 12.85 -16.63 -21.86
N PHE A 141 12.83 -17.02 -23.11
CA PHE A 141 14.04 -17.30 -23.87
C PHE A 141 14.24 -16.23 -24.95
N ILE A 142 15.47 -15.94 -25.28
CA ILE A 142 15.86 -15.10 -26.39
C ILE A 142 16.46 -16.01 -27.45
N LEU A 143 15.89 -15.96 -28.65
CA LEU A 143 16.47 -16.64 -29.81
C LEU A 143 17.42 -15.67 -30.52
N SER A 144 18.65 -16.12 -30.72
CA SER A 144 19.65 -15.43 -31.52
C SER A 144 20.00 -16.31 -32.73
N PHE A 145 19.85 -15.78 -33.93
CA PHE A 145 20.25 -16.43 -35.18
C PHE A 145 21.57 -15.84 -35.63
N ASN A 146 22.58 -16.65 -35.78
CA ASN A 146 23.93 -16.24 -36.09
C ASN A 146 24.46 -17.01 -37.33
N ASP A 147 25.32 -16.40 -38.11
CA ASP A 147 25.92 -17.03 -39.25
C ASP A 147 26.91 -18.14 -38.87
N ASN A 148 27.59 -17.97 -37.76
CA ASN A 148 28.58 -18.88 -37.21
C ASN A 148 28.71 -18.76 -35.70
N THR A 149 29.54 -19.61 -35.10
CA THR A 149 29.79 -19.64 -33.66
C THR A 149 30.53 -18.37 -33.13
N GLU A 150 31.28 -17.68 -34.00
CA GLU A 150 32.05 -16.48 -33.61
C GLU A 150 31.16 -15.25 -33.48
N SER A 151 30.00 -15.26 -34.14
CA SER A 151 29.01 -14.17 -34.09
C SER A 151 27.89 -14.41 -33.08
N GLN A 152 28.07 -15.34 -32.15
CA GLN A 152 27.08 -15.65 -31.11
C GLN A 152 26.76 -14.42 -30.25
N ALA A 153 25.47 -14.19 -30.05
CA ALA A 153 25.04 -13.25 -29.04
C ALA A 153 25.40 -13.79 -27.65
N SER A 154 26.27 -13.10 -26.96
CA SER A 154 26.58 -13.34 -25.55
C SER A 154 25.82 -12.34 -24.72
N ILE A 155 24.91 -12.79 -23.90
CA ILE A 155 24.36 -11.96 -22.82
C ILE A 155 25.00 -12.48 -21.54
N GLU A 156 25.89 -11.70 -20.98
CA GLU A 156 26.27 -11.89 -19.60
C GLU A 156 25.09 -11.43 -18.76
N PRO A 157 24.40 -12.34 -18.02
CA PRO A 157 23.40 -11.89 -17.09
C PRO A 157 24.12 -10.98 -16.10
N ILE A 158 23.76 -9.73 -16.06
CA ILE A 158 24.10 -8.87 -14.91
C ILE A 158 23.31 -9.48 -13.76
N GLN A 159 23.91 -10.48 -13.12
CA GLN A 159 23.45 -10.92 -11.83
C GLN A 159 23.67 -9.74 -10.91
N LEU A 160 22.60 -9.05 -10.57
CA LEU A 160 22.54 -8.29 -9.36
C LEU A 160 22.76 -9.30 -8.25
N SER A 161 24.04 -9.60 -7.96
CA SER A 161 24.45 -10.64 -7.00
C SER A 161 23.85 -10.43 -5.62
N ASP A 162 23.22 -9.28 -5.39
CA ASP A 162 22.67 -8.84 -4.13
C ASP A 162 21.19 -8.42 -4.23
N ALA A 163 20.51 -8.73 -5.33
CA ALA A 163 19.11 -8.32 -5.54
C ALA A 163 18.19 -8.85 -4.41
N HIS A 164 18.43 -10.07 -3.95
CA HIS A 164 17.65 -10.66 -2.85
C HIS A 164 17.79 -9.86 -1.56
N ASN A 165 19.00 -9.49 -1.20
CA ASN A 165 19.27 -8.69 0.00
C ASN A 165 18.71 -7.28 -0.14
N GLN A 166 18.77 -6.69 -1.34
CA GLN A 166 18.20 -5.37 -1.60
C GLN A 166 16.68 -5.38 -1.43
N TYR A 167 15.98 -6.38 -1.97
CA TYR A 167 14.51 -6.48 -1.80
C TYR A 167 14.12 -6.78 -0.36
N GLN A 168 14.88 -7.62 0.35
CA GLN A 168 14.66 -7.86 1.77
C GLN A 168 14.87 -6.58 2.59
N PHE A 169 15.88 -5.81 2.27
CA PHE A 169 16.13 -4.51 2.90
C PHE A 169 14.96 -3.54 2.65
N LEU A 170 14.53 -3.38 1.39
CA LEU A 170 13.42 -2.50 1.03
C LEU A 170 12.11 -2.89 1.74
N SER A 171 11.79 -4.19 1.81
CA SER A 171 10.62 -4.67 2.51
C SER A 171 10.69 -4.40 4.02
N THR A 172 11.84 -4.63 4.65
CA THR A 172 12.04 -4.33 6.06
C THR A 172 11.92 -2.84 6.34
N GLU A 173 12.55 -2.00 5.51
CA GLU A 173 12.46 -0.54 5.64
C GLU A 173 11.03 -0.05 5.45
N SER A 174 10.32 -0.58 4.45
CA SER A 174 8.91 -0.25 4.19
C SER A 174 8.03 -0.58 5.39
N GLN A 175 8.20 -1.75 5.97
CA GLN A 175 7.48 -2.17 7.18
C GLN A 175 7.71 -1.19 8.33
N GLU A 176 8.96 -0.83 8.61
CA GLU A 176 9.31 0.13 9.68
C GLU A 176 8.69 1.51 9.44
N LYS A 177 8.78 2.03 8.22
CA LYS A 177 8.22 3.34 7.86
C LYS A 177 6.70 3.36 7.92
N ILE A 178 6.03 2.28 7.53
CA ILE A 178 4.57 2.14 7.64
C ILE A 178 4.16 2.14 9.11
N LEU A 179 4.85 1.38 9.98
CA LEU A 179 4.58 1.37 11.42
C LEU A 179 4.74 2.76 12.05
N VAL A 180 5.83 3.46 11.71
CA VAL A 180 6.07 4.84 12.17
C VAL A 180 4.98 5.78 11.68
N ALA A 181 4.56 5.68 10.41
CA ALA A 181 3.49 6.50 9.85
C ALA A 181 2.15 6.29 10.58
N HIS A 182 1.86 5.06 10.99
CA HIS A 182 0.71 4.73 11.82
C HIS A 182 0.91 5.01 13.32
N ARG A 183 2.08 5.57 13.70
CA ARG A 183 2.44 5.88 15.09
C ARG A 183 2.44 4.65 16.00
N VAL A 184 2.69 3.47 15.44
CA VAL A 184 2.83 2.24 16.21
C VAL A 184 4.18 2.26 16.93
N VAL A 185 4.17 2.27 18.24
CA VAL A 185 5.38 2.41 19.07
C VAL A 185 6.21 1.13 19.18
N SER A 186 5.61 -0.02 18.93
CA SER A 186 6.31 -1.31 18.85
C SER A 186 5.55 -2.29 17.95
N PRO A 187 6.24 -3.02 17.05
CA PRO A 187 5.64 -4.08 16.24
C PRO A 187 4.97 -5.19 17.06
N MET A 188 5.42 -5.39 18.31
CA MET A 188 4.87 -6.39 19.23
C MET A 188 3.39 -6.16 19.54
N LEU A 189 2.91 -4.90 19.50
CA LEU A 189 1.49 -4.57 19.67
C LEU A 189 0.60 -5.15 18.57
N LEU A 190 1.20 -5.48 17.42
CA LEU A 190 0.55 -6.16 16.30
C LEU A 190 0.85 -7.66 16.24
N GLY A 191 1.45 -8.22 17.30
CA GLY A 191 1.83 -9.63 17.35
C GLY A 191 3.10 -9.99 16.56
N ILE A 192 3.80 -8.99 16.04
CA ILE A 192 5.07 -9.18 15.29
C ILE A 192 6.20 -9.26 16.30
N LYS A 193 6.87 -10.42 16.37
CA LYS A 193 8.03 -10.62 17.25
C LYS A 193 9.30 -10.13 16.57
N ASN A 194 10.05 -9.27 17.25
CA ASN A 194 11.42 -8.97 16.86
C ASN A 194 12.33 -10.11 17.31
N ASN A 195 13.21 -10.59 16.42
CA ASN A 195 14.17 -11.65 16.70
C ASN A 195 15.34 -11.21 17.63
N THR A 196 15.24 -10.07 18.27
CA THR A 196 16.28 -9.52 19.14
C THR A 196 16.11 -10.03 20.58
N GLY A 197 16.52 -11.29 20.79
CA GLY A 197 16.83 -11.80 22.14
C GLY A 197 15.65 -12.43 22.90
N LEU A 198 16.03 -13.36 23.76
CA LEU A 198 15.18 -14.06 24.76
C LEU A 198 14.78 -13.15 25.94
N GLY A 199 14.65 -11.83 25.73
CA GLY A 199 14.24 -10.87 26.76
C GLY A 199 12.75 -10.90 27.04
N ASN A 200 12.37 -10.40 28.18
CA ASN A 200 11.05 -10.40 28.77
C ASN A 200 9.97 -9.71 27.90
N ASN A 201 9.49 -10.41 26.87
CA ASN A 201 8.52 -9.90 25.88
C ASN A 201 7.23 -9.36 26.54
N ALA A 202 6.87 -9.84 27.73
CA ALA A 202 5.68 -9.39 28.44
C ALA A 202 5.86 -7.96 28.97
N ASP A 203 7.00 -7.65 29.60
CA ASP A 203 7.30 -6.31 30.12
C ASP A 203 7.45 -5.28 28.98
N GLU A 204 8.04 -5.69 27.87
CA GLU A 204 8.18 -4.81 26.70
C GLU A 204 6.80 -4.48 26.10
N MET A 205 5.93 -5.48 25.97
CA MET A 205 4.58 -5.30 25.45
C MET A 205 3.74 -4.42 26.38
N GLU A 206 3.85 -4.61 27.70
CA GLU A 206 3.16 -3.77 28.67
C GLU A 206 3.61 -2.31 28.57
N LYS A 207 4.92 -2.06 28.56
CA LYS A 207 5.47 -0.72 28.42
C LYS A 207 5.11 -0.06 27.08
N ALA A 208 5.16 -0.82 25.98
CA ALA A 208 4.75 -0.35 24.67
C ALA A 208 3.25 -0.01 24.64
N SER A 209 2.40 -0.81 25.28
CA SER A 209 0.96 -0.55 25.39
C SER A 209 0.67 0.74 26.17
N ILE A 210 1.33 0.94 27.31
CA ILE A 210 1.21 2.17 28.12
C ILE A 210 1.70 3.39 27.32
N LEU A 211 2.81 3.26 26.61
CA LEU A 211 3.35 4.34 25.77
C LEU A 211 2.39 4.69 24.63
N MET A 212 1.85 3.67 23.94
CA MET A 212 0.87 3.84 22.87
C MET A 212 -0.38 4.55 23.38
N ASP A 213 -0.92 4.11 24.52
CA ASP A 213 -2.07 4.74 25.15
C ASP A 213 -1.81 6.22 25.46
N ASN A 214 -0.70 6.53 26.13
CA ASN A 214 -0.40 7.90 26.57
C ASN A 214 -0.07 8.85 25.42
N MET A 215 0.65 8.39 24.38
CA MET A 215 1.13 9.26 23.32
C MET A 215 0.24 9.30 22.08
N VAL A 216 -0.51 8.23 21.82
CA VAL A 216 -1.27 8.09 20.58
C VAL A 216 -2.78 8.06 20.82
N VAL A 217 -3.26 7.36 21.84
CA VAL A 217 -4.70 7.18 22.06
C VAL A 217 -5.31 8.32 22.90
N ARG A 218 -4.75 8.59 24.09
CA ARG A 218 -5.31 9.59 25.02
C ARG A 218 -5.35 11.03 24.52
N PRO A 219 -4.43 11.51 23.64
CA PRO A 219 -4.52 12.88 23.11
C PRO A 219 -5.77 13.16 22.27
N TYR A 220 -6.53 12.14 21.88
CA TYR A 220 -7.79 12.24 21.13
C TYR A 220 -8.99 11.87 22.00
#